data_cd8fc9d7d2ef1560c89b22600ad9ab8b
#
_entry.id   cd8fc9d7d2ef1560c89b22600ad9ab8b
#
_cell.length_a   1.000
_cell.length_b   1.000
_cell.length_c   1.000
_cell.angle_alpha   90.00
_cell.angle_beta   90.00
_cell.angle_gamma   90.00
#
_symmetry.space_group_name_H-M   'P 1'
#
loop_
_entity.id
_entity.type
_entity.pdbx_description
1 polymer ?
#
loop_
_entity_poly.entity_id
_entity_poly.type
_entity_poly.pdbx_seq_one_letter_code
_entity_poly.pdbx_strand_id
1 'polypeptide(L)'
;MDALAIFKSLSNQTRLQIMEWLAHPAKYFDEDSYTQQDLGFHIGVCVGDIASRSGLAQSVISGYLQGMKDVGLLESERIGKWTYYRRNEAVIAEFREFVREKL
;
A
#
# COMPACT_ATOMS: atom_id res chain seq x y z
N MET A 1 -15.42 -4.70 -7.25
CA MET A 1 -14.04 -5.25 -7.24
C MET A 1 -13.80 -6.03 -8.53
N ASP A 2 -12.66 -5.80 -9.15
CA ASP A 2 -12.22 -6.56 -10.33
C ASP A 2 -11.11 -7.52 -9.91
N ALA A 3 -11.45 -8.78 -9.68
CA ALA A 3 -10.52 -9.78 -9.17
C ALA A 3 -9.34 -10.01 -10.12
N LEU A 4 -9.58 -10.03 -11.44
CA LEU A 4 -8.50 -10.24 -12.40
C LEU A 4 -7.48 -9.09 -12.36
N ALA A 5 -7.95 -7.85 -12.27
CA ALA A 5 -7.08 -6.68 -12.14
C ALA A 5 -6.24 -6.75 -10.85
N ILE A 6 -6.82 -7.23 -9.75
CA ILE A 6 -6.11 -7.42 -8.49
C ILE A 6 -5.04 -8.50 -8.64
N PHE A 7 -5.36 -9.65 -9.24
CA PHE A 7 -4.36 -10.69 -9.50
C PHE A 7 -3.19 -10.14 -10.31
N LYS A 8 -3.47 -9.38 -11.36
CA LYS A 8 -2.42 -8.76 -12.19
C LYS A 8 -1.57 -7.78 -11.39
N SER A 9 -2.19 -6.97 -10.55
CA SER A 9 -1.49 -6.02 -9.68
C SER A 9 -0.53 -6.74 -8.72
N LEU A 10 -0.94 -7.89 -8.19
CA LEU A 10 -0.13 -8.66 -7.24
C LEU A 10 0.94 -9.53 -7.92
N SER A 11 0.93 -9.64 -9.24
CA SER A 11 1.90 -10.44 -10.00
C SER A 11 3.22 -9.69 -10.22
N ASN A 12 3.78 -9.15 -9.14
CA ASN A 12 5.05 -8.45 -9.13
C ASN A 12 5.60 -8.51 -7.71
N GLN A 13 6.86 -8.89 -7.57
CA GLN A 13 7.46 -9.10 -6.24
C GLN A 13 7.37 -7.85 -5.35
N THR A 14 7.71 -6.69 -5.90
CA THR A 14 7.70 -5.44 -5.11
C THR A 14 6.28 -5.06 -4.69
N ARG A 15 5.32 -5.15 -5.61
CA ARG A 15 3.92 -4.82 -5.28
C ARG A 15 3.36 -5.77 -4.23
N LEU A 16 3.69 -7.05 -4.32
CA LEU A 16 3.28 -8.01 -3.30
C LEU A 16 3.91 -7.70 -1.94
N GLN A 17 5.20 -7.31 -1.92
CA GLN A 17 5.88 -6.89 -0.70
C GLN A 17 5.26 -5.63 -0.10
N ILE A 18 4.86 -4.67 -0.93
CA ILE A 18 4.20 -3.45 -0.45
C ILE A 18 2.94 -3.81 0.34
N MET A 19 2.15 -4.77 -0.12
CA MET A 19 0.97 -5.22 0.62
C MET A 19 1.33 -5.73 2.02
N GLU A 20 2.42 -6.49 2.14
CA GLU A 20 2.90 -6.97 3.43
C GLU A 20 3.39 -5.83 4.32
N TRP A 21 4.19 -4.92 3.75
CA TRP A 21 4.73 -3.79 4.52
C TRP A 21 3.61 -2.91 5.09
N LEU A 22 2.59 -2.65 4.30
CA LEU A 22 1.47 -1.80 4.72
C LEU A 22 0.48 -2.52 5.63
N ALA A 23 0.52 -3.86 5.68
CA ALA A 23 -0.24 -4.64 6.66
C ALA A 23 0.38 -4.53 8.06
N HIS A 24 1.71 -4.34 8.13
CA HIS A 24 2.47 -4.31 9.39
C HIS A 24 3.45 -3.14 9.39
N PRO A 25 2.96 -1.90 9.28
CA PRO A 25 3.86 -0.75 9.06
C PRO A 25 4.85 -0.53 10.21
N ALA A 26 4.48 -0.82 11.46
CA ALA A 26 5.38 -0.67 12.60
C ALA A 26 6.57 -1.63 12.55
N LYS A 27 6.44 -2.75 11.83
CA LYS A 27 7.52 -3.72 11.66
C LYS A 27 8.56 -3.25 10.63
N TYR A 28 8.12 -2.48 9.64
CA TYR A 28 8.94 -2.15 8.47
C TYR A 28 9.34 -0.69 8.37
N PHE A 29 8.69 0.20 9.10
CA PHE A 29 8.91 1.65 9.02
C PHE A 29 9.08 2.25 10.42
N ASP A 30 9.74 3.41 10.49
CA ASP A 30 10.00 4.12 11.73
C ASP A 30 8.74 4.87 12.19
N GLU A 31 8.01 4.29 13.14
CA GLU A 31 6.81 4.89 13.71
C GLU A 31 7.10 6.19 14.47
N ASP A 32 8.28 6.29 15.13
CA ASP A 32 8.62 7.46 15.92
C ASP A 32 8.68 8.72 15.05
N SER A 33 9.19 8.63 13.83
CA SER A 33 9.26 9.79 12.94
C SER A 33 7.86 10.29 12.55
N TYR A 34 6.86 9.41 12.49
CA TYR A 34 5.46 9.76 12.22
C TYR A 34 4.81 10.39 13.45
N THR A 35 5.02 9.82 14.62
CA THR A 35 4.51 10.33 15.88
C THR A 35 5.01 11.75 16.15
N GLN A 36 6.27 12.04 15.84
CA GLN A 36 6.87 13.38 15.98
C GLN A 36 6.19 14.43 15.08
N GLN A 37 5.50 14.00 14.03
CA GLN A 37 4.78 14.87 13.10
C GLN A 37 3.27 14.86 13.37
N ASP A 38 2.82 14.36 14.51
CA ASP A 38 1.41 14.15 14.85
C ASP A 38 0.68 13.26 13.84
N LEU A 39 1.42 12.34 13.20
CA LEU A 39 0.84 11.38 12.25
C LEU A 39 0.88 9.97 12.87
N GLY A 40 -0.17 9.19 12.61
CA GLY A 40 -0.20 7.78 12.97
C GLY A 40 -0.16 6.92 11.71
N PHE A 41 0.26 5.66 11.86
CA PHE A 41 0.27 4.73 10.72
C PHE A 41 -1.13 4.39 10.20
N HIS A 42 -2.20 4.76 10.93
CA HIS A 42 -3.56 4.63 10.42
C HIS A 42 -3.82 5.52 9.19
N ILE A 43 -3.06 6.61 9.05
CA ILE A 43 -3.09 7.47 7.87
C ILE A 43 -2.44 6.76 6.68
N GLY A 44 -1.40 5.99 6.94
CA GLY A 44 -0.62 5.27 5.95
C GLY A 44 0.86 5.60 6.02
N VAL A 45 1.61 5.14 5.01
CA VAL A 45 3.06 5.34 4.89
C VAL A 45 3.31 6.21 3.67
N CYS A 46 4.21 7.19 3.79
CA CYS A 46 4.50 8.09 2.69
C CYS A 46 5.28 7.40 1.56
N VAL A 47 5.08 7.90 0.35
CA VAL A 47 5.70 7.34 -0.86
C VAL A 47 7.23 7.26 -0.73
N GLY A 48 7.84 8.29 -0.16
CA GLY A 48 9.31 8.33 0.01
C GLY A 48 9.83 7.19 0.88
N ASP A 49 9.14 6.88 1.97
CA ASP A 49 9.54 5.79 2.87
C ASP A 49 9.36 4.42 2.20
N ILE A 50 8.28 4.25 1.44
CA ILE A 50 8.06 3.01 0.68
C ILE A 50 9.14 2.84 -0.37
N ALA A 51 9.47 3.91 -1.10
CA ALA A 51 10.53 3.88 -2.11
C ALA A 51 11.89 3.55 -1.49
N SER A 52 12.24 4.19 -0.37
CA SER A 52 13.48 3.91 0.36
C SER A 52 13.59 2.44 0.72
N ARG A 53 12.52 1.87 1.27
CA ARG A 53 12.54 0.46 1.66
C ARG A 53 12.68 -0.47 0.46
N SER A 54 12.05 -0.14 -0.65
CA SER A 54 12.08 -0.97 -1.86
C SER A 54 13.44 -0.98 -2.56
N GLY A 55 14.24 0.06 -2.38
CA GLY A 55 15.48 0.26 -3.13
C GLY A 55 15.26 0.68 -4.58
N LEU A 56 14.01 0.93 -4.98
CA LEU A 56 13.66 1.38 -6.33
C LEU A 56 13.47 2.89 -6.38
N ALA A 57 13.51 3.46 -7.58
CA ALA A 57 13.28 4.89 -7.78
C ALA A 57 11.88 5.29 -7.31
N GLN A 58 11.76 6.50 -6.74
CA GLN A 58 10.48 6.98 -6.24
C GLN A 58 9.43 7.07 -7.36
N SER A 59 9.82 7.41 -8.58
CA SER A 59 8.89 7.46 -9.72
C SER A 59 8.30 6.08 -10.05
N VAL A 60 9.09 5.02 -9.92
CA VAL A 60 8.62 3.64 -10.11
C VAL A 60 7.61 3.27 -9.03
N ILE A 61 7.96 3.54 -7.78
CA ILE A 61 7.07 3.23 -6.63
C ILE A 61 5.78 4.05 -6.70
N SER A 62 5.85 5.34 -7.05
CA SER A 62 4.65 6.17 -7.23
C SER A 62 3.70 5.55 -8.26
N GLY A 63 4.23 5.06 -9.38
CA GLY A 63 3.44 4.38 -10.40
C GLY A 63 2.80 3.09 -9.89
N TYR A 64 3.56 2.28 -9.15
CA TYR A 64 3.04 1.06 -8.53
C TYR A 64 1.91 1.36 -7.56
N LEU A 65 2.11 2.33 -6.67
CA LEU A 65 1.11 2.68 -5.65
C LEU A 65 -0.17 3.23 -6.29
N GLN A 66 -0.04 4.07 -7.32
CA GLN A 66 -1.20 4.60 -8.03
C GLN A 66 -1.98 3.47 -8.71
N GLY A 67 -1.29 2.54 -9.37
CA GLY A 67 -1.94 1.38 -9.99
C GLY A 67 -2.63 0.47 -8.98
N MET A 68 -2.02 0.26 -7.82
CA MET A 68 -2.60 -0.53 -6.73
C MET A 68 -3.85 0.17 -6.15
N LYS A 69 -3.83 1.49 -6.07
CA LYS A 69 -4.99 2.28 -5.67
C LYS A 69 -6.11 2.16 -6.71
N ASP A 70 -5.76 2.25 -8.00
CA ASP A 70 -6.74 2.18 -9.09
C ASP A 70 -7.52 0.87 -9.09
N VAL A 71 -6.90 -0.24 -8.69
CA VAL A 71 -7.60 -1.53 -8.58
C VAL A 71 -8.26 -1.74 -7.22
N GLY A 72 -8.18 -0.77 -6.32
CA GLY A 72 -8.85 -0.80 -5.03
C GLY A 72 -8.06 -1.42 -3.88
N LEU A 73 -6.83 -1.89 -4.10
CA LEU A 73 -6.02 -2.51 -3.03
C LEU A 73 -5.55 -1.50 -1.98
N LEU A 74 -5.32 -0.27 -2.40
CA LEU A 74 -4.82 0.79 -1.53
C LEU A 74 -5.76 2.00 -1.56
N GLU A 75 -5.68 2.77 -0.49
CA GLU A 75 -6.24 4.10 -0.38
C GLU A 75 -5.10 5.09 -0.17
N SER A 76 -5.31 6.34 -0.50
CA SER A 76 -4.30 7.37 -0.26
C SER A 76 -4.92 8.61 0.36
N GLU A 77 -4.06 9.35 1.05
CA GLU A 77 -4.42 10.62 1.67
C GLU A 77 -3.28 11.60 1.48
N ARG A 78 -3.60 12.81 1.04
CA ARG A 78 -2.59 13.86 0.90
C ARG A 78 -2.65 14.78 2.10
N ILE A 79 -1.50 14.96 2.76
CA ILE A 79 -1.34 15.87 3.89
C ILE A 79 -0.19 16.82 3.54
N GLY A 80 -0.52 18.09 3.30
CA GLY A 80 0.45 19.05 2.79
C GLY A 80 0.95 18.63 1.41
N LYS A 81 2.27 18.51 1.26
CA LYS A 81 2.90 18.08 0.00
C LYS A 81 3.22 16.58 -0.06
N TRP A 82 2.84 15.82 0.98
CA TRP A 82 3.15 14.40 1.08
C TRP A 82 1.91 13.57 0.82
N THR A 83 2.07 12.44 0.12
CA THR A 83 0.99 11.46 -0.10
C THR A 83 1.30 10.20 0.69
N TYR A 84 0.32 9.73 1.45
CA TYR A 84 0.39 8.55 2.31
C TYR A 84 -0.50 7.48 1.73
N TYR A 85 -0.03 6.24 1.75
CA TYR A 85 -0.79 5.09 1.26
C TYR A 85 -1.05 4.09 2.38
N ARG A 86 -2.25 3.55 2.42
CA ARG A 86 -2.67 2.49 3.34
C ARG A 86 -3.48 1.45 2.60
N ARG A 87 -3.60 0.28 3.17
CA ARG A 87 -4.39 -0.81 2.59
C ARG A 87 -5.87 -0.49 2.68
N ASN A 88 -6.62 -0.88 1.64
CA ASN A 88 -8.07 -0.85 1.65
C ASN A 88 -8.57 -2.19 2.18
N GLU A 89 -8.77 -2.30 3.50
CA GLU A 89 -9.11 -3.56 4.13
C GLU A 89 -10.46 -4.11 3.67
N ALA A 90 -11.42 -3.26 3.32
CA ALA A 90 -12.72 -3.70 2.83
C ALA A 90 -12.60 -4.43 1.49
N VAL A 91 -11.85 -3.86 0.54
CA VAL A 91 -11.61 -4.51 -0.76
C VAL A 91 -10.77 -5.78 -0.61
N ILE A 92 -9.77 -5.75 0.28
CA ILE A 92 -8.93 -6.92 0.54
C ILE A 92 -9.77 -8.07 1.10
N ALA A 93 -10.69 -7.79 2.02
CA ALA A 93 -11.60 -8.80 2.56
C ALA A 93 -12.49 -9.39 1.47
N GLU A 94 -13.02 -8.55 0.59
CA GLU A 94 -13.83 -8.98 -0.55
C GLU A 94 -13.03 -9.88 -1.50
N PHE A 95 -11.78 -9.50 -1.77
CA PHE A 95 -10.88 -10.29 -2.61
C PHE A 95 -10.56 -11.65 -1.98
N ARG A 96 -10.28 -11.68 -0.68
CA ARG A 96 -10.07 -12.96 0.05
C ARG A 96 -11.27 -13.87 -0.07
N GLU A 97 -12.47 -13.33 0.06
CA GLU A 97 -13.71 -14.10 -0.06
C GLU A 97 -13.89 -14.64 -1.47
N PHE A 98 -13.56 -13.84 -2.49
CA PHE A 98 -13.56 -14.31 -3.88
C PHE A 98 -12.63 -15.50 -4.06
N VAL A 99 -11.39 -15.41 -3.55
CA VAL A 99 -10.41 -16.50 -3.64
C VAL A 99 -10.93 -17.74 -2.92
N ARG A 100 -11.49 -17.58 -1.72
CA ARG A 100 -12.01 -18.67 -0.93
C ARG A 100 -13.15 -19.42 -1.66
N GLU A 101 -14.03 -18.67 -2.33
CA GLU A 101 -15.20 -19.27 -3.00
C GLU A 101 -14.88 -19.84 -4.38
N LYS A 102 -13.95 -19.24 -5.12
CA LYS A 102 -13.69 -19.57 -6.52
C LYS A 102 -12.47 -20.45 -6.73
N LEU A 103 -11.57 -20.49 -5.78
CA LEU A 103 -10.34 -21.27 -5.85
C LEU A 103 -10.21 -22.25 -4.71
#